data_c785d4bada1543e465fc750f0f9c9338
#
_entry.id   c785d4bada1543e465fc750f0f9c9338
#
_cell.length_a   1.000
_cell.length_b   1.000
_cell.length_c   1.000
_cell.angle_alpha   90.00
_cell.angle_beta   90.00
_cell.angle_gamma   90.00
#
_symmetry.space_group_name_H-M   'P 1'
#
loop_
_entity.id
_entity.type
_entity.pdbx_description
1 polymer ?
#
loop_
_entity_poly.entity_id
_entity_poly.type
_entity_poly.pdbx_seq_one_letter_code
_entity_poly.pdbx_strand_id
1 'polypeptide(L)'
;MSIFKIAWRSIQHRGLGSLLTILSMALGVMLVVSVLSLLGVVSESFRSNSSFGYNILVGARGGSLQLTMNTVYYLSQPVENVPYEYYLAFCGQEQREQEMRNSFAYKSLQNELDTLQLCGGSGLGTSNLASQLALQTIQNNLAANYLAQTKTDEEGLYKPYTDVAIPLCLGDSYEIENSETFFRCVGTTPDFFNKLVLDIDTEEKFKFAHGRAFESKTDENGFFECVVGALVAKKSGIQVGEVLNPTHGDPNDSGAMVHAQGFKVVGILEGTRTPHDRAVFLNIEGFFLMEDHAKPVADDTVVDEDDFDVDPFSDDDEDFDGPASEESTSEESDGEKAMESDGNDEPKSNGIDKTSPLPIEQREVTSILVRTANDEFGIYSFILPEKINEGDLENTLEWSNFRPVRSQKAAQAINPVLEVTKFFVTFIGPIQWLLLALTTMICIVSAISIMVGIYNSMSQRKHEIAVMRALGAGRGKVMSIMLVESVLLACAGGLLGWFAGHLLNVALSDFVESRTGVGIGFFDFAPSVPIFANLHSFLLDYFGLSFLPEFLLELNFSPEFLLIPGLIFLAILVGIYPSISAYRTDVAKALGK
;
A
#
# COMPACT_ATOMS: atom_id res chain seq x y z
N MET A 1 -21.44 19.14 -54.39
CA MET A 1 -20.46 19.21 -53.28
C MET A 1 -20.89 18.29 -52.16
N SER A 2 -19.95 17.57 -51.53
CA SER A 2 -20.24 16.72 -50.37
C SER A 2 -20.62 17.57 -49.15
N ILE A 3 -21.62 17.12 -48.37
CA ILE A 3 -22.06 17.77 -47.13
C ILE A 3 -20.87 17.96 -46.18
N PHE A 4 -20.00 16.97 -46.07
CA PHE A 4 -18.78 17.01 -45.28
C PHE A 4 -17.83 18.16 -45.69
N LYS A 5 -17.61 18.38 -46.98
CA LYS A 5 -16.72 19.42 -47.49
C LYS A 5 -17.26 20.83 -47.18
N ILE A 6 -18.59 20.96 -47.16
CA ILE A 6 -19.24 22.24 -46.80
C ILE A 6 -19.10 22.50 -45.30
N ALA A 7 -19.37 21.49 -44.46
CA ALA A 7 -19.23 21.57 -43.00
C ALA A 7 -17.77 21.86 -42.59
N TRP A 8 -16.78 21.19 -43.19
CA TRP A 8 -15.36 21.44 -42.94
C TRP A 8 -14.94 22.89 -43.29
N ARG A 9 -15.34 23.39 -44.46
CA ARG A 9 -15.07 24.80 -44.82
C ARG A 9 -15.75 25.77 -43.87
N SER A 10 -16.93 25.43 -43.37
CA SER A 10 -17.65 26.22 -42.36
C SER A 10 -16.82 26.39 -41.09
N ILE A 11 -16.25 25.26 -40.58
CA ILE A 11 -15.40 25.26 -39.38
C ILE A 11 -14.13 26.14 -39.62
N GLN A 12 -13.49 26.00 -40.79
CA GLN A 12 -12.30 26.78 -41.12
C GLN A 12 -12.59 28.29 -41.20
N HIS A 13 -13.73 28.68 -41.75
CA HIS A 13 -14.11 30.09 -41.88
C HIS A 13 -14.34 30.80 -40.54
N ARG A 14 -14.65 29.99 -39.49
CA ARG A 14 -14.89 30.47 -38.13
C ARG A 14 -13.68 30.27 -37.21
N GLY A 15 -12.49 30.07 -37.74
CA GLY A 15 -11.25 29.66 -37.09
C GLY A 15 -11.19 29.80 -35.55
N LEU A 16 -11.26 31.04 -35.01
CA LEU A 16 -11.18 31.29 -33.58
C LEU A 16 -12.36 30.70 -32.80
N GLY A 17 -13.60 30.88 -33.28
CA GLY A 17 -14.78 30.33 -32.56
C GLY A 17 -14.80 28.81 -32.53
N SER A 18 -14.46 28.17 -33.66
CA SER A 18 -14.36 26.70 -33.74
C SER A 18 -13.20 26.18 -32.89
N LEU A 19 -12.05 26.88 -32.89
CA LEU A 19 -10.89 26.52 -32.07
C LEU A 19 -11.21 26.56 -30.56
N LEU A 20 -11.86 27.65 -30.09
CA LEU A 20 -12.25 27.79 -28.69
C LEU A 20 -13.25 26.68 -28.26
N THR A 21 -14.19 26.33 -29.15
CA THR A 21 -15.14 25.23 -28.88
C THR A 21 -14.42 23.87 -28.78
N ILE A 22 -13.51 23.59 -29.73
CA ILE A 22 -12.69 22.38 -29.71
C ILE A 22 -11.83 22.31 -28.45
N LEU A 23 -11.18 23.46 -28.09
CA LEU A 23 -10.31 23.52 -26.91
C LEU A 23 -11.09 23.33 -25.60
N SER A 24 -12.25 23.99 -25.46
CA SER A 24 -13.13 23.83 -24.29
C SER A 24 -13.55 22.35 -24.12
N MET A 25 -13.90 21.70 -25.21
CA MET A 25 -14.32 20.31 -25.22
C MET A 25 -13.15 19.36 -24.95
N ALA A 26 -11.99 19.64 -25.56
CA ALA A 26 -10.76 18.89 -25.32
C ALA A 26 -10.33 18.96 -23.85
N LEU A 27 -10.43 20.12 -23.22
CA LEU A 27 -10.11 20.29 -21.80
C LEU A 27 -11.06 19.46 -20.91
N GLY A 28 -12.36 19.45 -21.22
CA GLY A 28 -13.33 18.64 -20.50
C GLY A 28 -13.04 17.13 -20.62
N VAL A 29 -12.80 16.65 -21.85
CA VAL A 29 -12.46 15.25 -22.10
C VAL A 29 -11.12 14.87 -21.48
N MET A 30 -10.12 15.73 -21.58
CA MET A 30 -8.80 15.54 -20.96
C MET A 30 -8.94 15.29 -19.46
N LEU A 31 -9.73 16.10 -18.77
CA LEU A 31 -9.95 15.95 -17.33
C LEU A 31 -10.66 14.64 -17.01
N VAL A 32 -11.70 14.28 -17.76
CA VAL A 32 -12.44 13.01 -17.57
C VAL A 32 -11.51 11.82 -17.75
N VAL A 33 -10.77 11.77 -18.86
CA VAL A 33 -9.84 10.67 -19.16
C VAL A 33 -8.76 10.59 -18.09
N SER A 34 -8.13 11.71 -17.75
CA SER A 34 -7.07 11.73 -16.75
C SER A 34 -7.55 11.22 -15.38
N VAL A 35 -8.71 11.65 -14.93
CA VAL A 35 -9.29 11.21 -13.64
C VAL A 35 -9.67 9.74 -13.68
N LEU A 36 -10.34 9.27 -14.73
CA LEU A 36 -10.77 7.87 -14.84
C LEU A 36 -9.58 6.92 -14.94
N SER A 37 -8.59 7.22 -15.79
CA SER A 37 -7.40 6.40 -15.92
C SER A 37 -6.59 6.40 -14.61
N LEU A 38 -6.25 7.60 -14.09
CA LEU A 38 -5.39 7.72 -12.91
C LEU A 38 -5.99 6.98 -11.72
N LEU A 39 -7.25 7.31 -11.36
CA LEU A 39 -7.91 6.67 -10.22
C LEU A 39 -8.16 5.18 -10.46
N GLY A 40 -8.51 4.82 -11.69
CA GLY A 40 -8.76 3.43 -12.04
C GLY A 40 -7.51 2.58 -11.97
N VAL A 41 -6.41 3.02 -12.59
CA VAL A 41 -5.12 2.28 -12.58
C VAL A 41 -4.55 2.19 -11.17
N VAL A 42 -4.55 3.29 -10.41
CA VAL A 42 -4.08 3.29 -9.03
C VAL A 42 -4.95 2.37 -8.16
N SER A 43 -6.27 2.48 -8.24
CA SER A 43 -7.21 1.64 -7.49
C SER A 43 -7.04 0.14 -7.80
N GLU A 44 -6.90 -0.21 -9.07
CA GLU A 44 -6.69 -1.61 -9.49
C GLU A 44 -5.32 -2.12 -9.04
N SER A 45 -4.28 -1.29 -9.16
CA SER A 45 -2.96 -1.64 -8.67
C SER A 45 -2.95 -1.88 -7.16
N PHE A 46 -3.59 -1.00 -6.38
CA PHE A 46 -3.72 -1.21 -4.93
C PHE A 46 -4.48 -2.49 -4.60
N ARG A 47 -5.53 -2.80 -5.35
CA ARG A 47 -6.32 -4.00 -5.11
C ARG A 47 -5.59 -5.28 -5.52
N SER A 48 -4.91 -5.29 -6.66
CA SER A 48 -4.11 -6.44 -7.11
C SER A 48 -2.86 -6.63 -6.25
N ASN A 49 -2.26 -5.54 -5.78
CA ASN A 49 -1.05 -5.57 -4.96
C ASN A 49 -1.33 -5.85 -3.46
N SER A 50 -2.57 -6.07 -3.05
CA SER A 50 -2.90 -6.32 -1.64
C SER A 50 -2.67 -7.76 -1.18
N SER A 51 -2.28 -8.67 -2.08
CA SER A 51 -1.94 -10.05 -1.72
C SER A 51 -0.87 -10.65 -2.64
N PHE A 52 0.38 -10.55 -2.23
CA PHE A 52 1.53 -11.16 -2.91
C PHE A 52 1.81 -12.57 -2.38
N GLY A 53 0.98 -13.52 -2.76
CA GLY A 53 1.14 -14.91 -2.31
C GLY A 53 0.90 -15.12 -0.81
N TYR A 54 0.18 -14.19 -0.15
CA TYR A 54 -0.38 -14.31 1.19
C TYR A 54 -1.81 -13.75 1.19
N ASN A 55 -2.65 -14.19 2.10
CA ASN A 55 -4.05 -13.77 2.18
C ASN A 55 -4.44 -13.19 3.54
N ILE A 56 -3.57 -13.28 4.53
CA ILE A 56 -3.78 -12.77 5.89
C ILE A 56 -2.55 -11.98 6.33
N LEU A 57 -2.79 -10.86 6.99
CA LEU A 57 -1.80 -10.11 7.76
C LEU A 57 -2.11 -10.25 9.25
N VAL A 58 -1.07 -10.56 10.01
CA VAL A 58 -1.14 -10.58 11.48
C VAL A 58 -0.20 -9.51 12.01
N GLY A 59 -0.66 -8.70 12.94
CA GLY A 59 0.13 -7.64 13.55
C GLY A 59 -0.51 -7.14 14.84
N ALA A 60 0.06 -6.13 15.47
CA ALA A 60 -0.46 -5.56 16.71
C ALA A 60 -1.90 -5.06 16.54
N ARG A 61 -2.67 -5.09 17.63
CA ARG A 61 -4.03 -4.56 17.65
C ARG A 61 -4.03 -3.07 17.47
N GLY A 62 -4.93 -2.59 16.61
CA GLY A 62 -5.06 -1.18 16.29
C GLY A 62 -5.88 -0.97 15.02
N GLY A 63 -5.45 -0.02 14.18
CA GLY A 63 -6.09 0.25 12.90
C GLY A 63 -5.77 -0.81 11.85
N SER A 64 -6.75 -1.59 11.41
CA SER A 64 -6.58 -2.62 10.35
C SER A 64 -6.06 -2.02 9.03
N LEU A 65 -6.58 -0.85 8.66
CA LEU A 65 -6.11 -0.12 7.49
C LEU A 65 -4.66 0.34 7.65
N GLN A 66 -4.27 0.83 8.85
CA GLN A 66 -2.89 1.26 9.12
C GLN A 66 -1.92 0.08 9.03
N LEU A 67 -2.27 -1.08 9.60
CA LEU A 67 -1.49 -2.30 9.48
C LEU A 67 -1.30 -2.68 7.99
N THR A 68 -2.36 -2.60 7.19
CA THR A 68 -2.28 -2.87 5.75
C THR A 68 -1.40 -1.85 5.02
N MET A 69 -1.58 -0.55 5.27
CA MET A 69 -0.82 0.51 4.61
C MET A 69 0.67 0.46 4.97
N ASN A 70 0.99 0.11 6.20
CA ASN A 70 2.37 -0.06 6.65
C ASN A 70 3.02 -1.32 6.04
N THR A 71 2.36 -2.47 6.14
CA THR A 71 2.94 -3.77 5.80
C THR A 71 2.99 -4.04 4.30
N VAL A 72 1.92 -3.67 3.56
CA VAL A 72 1.80 -3.99 2.12
C VAL A 72 2.36 -2.87 1.25
N TYR A 73 2.12 -1.62 1.63
CA TYR A 73 2.42 -0.46 0.78
C TYR A 73 3.62 0.36 1.27
N TYR A 74 4.11 0.10 2.49
CA TYR A 74 5.23 0.82 3.11
C TYR A 74 4.97 2.34 3.22
N LEU A 75 3.70 2.73 3.41
CA LEU A 75 3.26 4.14 3.36
C LEU A 75 3.05 4.78 4.74
N SER A 76 2.92 3.99 5.80
CA SER A 76 2.73 4.50 7.15
C SER A 76 3.81 3.96 8.10
N GLN A 77 3.89 4.52 9.30
CA GLN A 77 4.73 3.97 10.36
C GLN A 77 3.97 2.88 11.13
N PRO A 78 4.68 1.87 11.67
CA PRO A 78 4.07 0.90 12.58
C PRO A 78 3.53 1.59 13.83
N VAL A 79 2.42 1.08 14.36
CA VAL A 79 1.83 1.59 15.61
C VAL A 79 2.48 0.92 16.81
N GLU A 80 2.65 -0.39 16.70
CA GLU A 80 3.14 -1.26 17.76
C GLU A 80 3.67 -2.56 17.14
N ASN A 81 4.49 -3.29 17.89
CA ASN A 81 5.04 -4.56 17.47
C ASN A 81 4.38 -5.72 18.24
N VAL A 82 4.48 -6.91 17.69
CA VAL A 82 4.06 -8.19 18.29
C VAL A 82 5.30 -8.93 18.73
N PRO A 83 5.32 -9.58 19.91
CA PRO A 83 6.42 -10.43 20.33
C PRO A 83 6.76 -11.52 19.31
N TYR A 84 8.05 -11.78 19.13
CA TYR A 84 8.51 -12.78 18.15
C TYR A 84 7.97 -14.20 18.45
N GLU A 85 7.71 -14.50 19.71
CA GLU A 85 7.08 -15.75 20.14
C GLU A 85 5.72 -15.97 19.48
N TYR A 86 5.00 -14.88 19.13
CA TYR A 86 3.74 -14.97 18.40
C TYR A 86 3.93 -15.56 16.99
N TYR A 87 5.05 -15.23 16.34
CA TYR A 87 5.42 -15.82 15.06
C TYR A 87 5.67 -17.31 15.16
N LEU A 88 6.22 -17.79 16.30
CA LEU A 88 6.48 -19.21 16.51
C LEU A 88 5.21 -20.06 16.51
N ALA A 89 4.04 -19.47 16.78
CA ALA A 89 2.75 -20.17 16.69
C ALA A 89 2.39 -20.60 15.25
N PHE A 90 3.04 -20.01 14.24
CA PHE A 90 2.87 -20.36 12.82
C PHE A 90 3.94 -21.32 12.30
N CYS A 91 4.94 -21.62 13.11
CA CYS A 91 6.11 -22.40 12.70
C CYS A 91 5.93 -23.90 12.96
N GLY A 92 6.64 -24.72 12.18
CA GLY A 92 6.75 -26.14 12.43
C GLY A 92 7.66 -26.45 13.61
N GLN A 93 7.57 -27.67 14.13
CA GLN A 93 8.31 -28.14 15.30
C GLN A 93 9.82 -27.88 15.22
N GLU A 94 10.48 -28.26 14.13
CA GLU A 94 11.93 -28.10 13.97
C GLU A 94 12.38 -26.64 14.08
N GLN A 95 11.65 -25.72 13.46
CA GLN A 95 11.94 -24.30 13.52
C GLN A 95 11.72 -23.73 14.92
N ARG A 96 10.65 -24.16 15.60
CA ARG A 96 10.35 -23.74 16.98
C ARG A 96 11.45 -24.21 17.95
N GLU A 97 11.88 -25.44 17.85
CA GLU A 97 12.98 -25.99 18.68
C GLU A 97 14.29 -25.23 18.44
N GLN A 98 14.59 -24.90 17.18
CA GLN A 98 15.80 -24.14 16.83
C GLN A 98 15.76 -22.72 17.43
N GLU A 99 14.66 -22.03 17.31
CA GLU A 99 14.52 -20.67 17.85
C GLU A 99 14.52 -20.67 19.37
N MET A 100 13.83 -21.60 20.03
CA MET A 100 13.80 -21.72 21.49
C MET A 100 15.17 -21.99 22.11
N ARG A 101 16.10 -22.59 21.36
CA ARG A 101 17.49 -22.75 21.79
C ARG A 101 18.23 -21.41 21.89
N ASN A 102 17.70 -20.36 21.29
CA ASN A 102 18.21 -18.99 21.41
C ASN A 102 17.56 -18.21 22.57
N SER A 103 16.63 -18.79 23.33
CA SER A 103 16.02 -18.15 24.50
C SER A 103 17.03 -17.96 25.64
N PHE A 104 16.83 -16.90 26.45
CA PHE A 104 17.64 -16.68 27.64
C PHE A 104 17.57 -17.88 28.60
N ALA A 105 16.36 -18.40 28.82
CA ALA A 105 16.18 -19.52 29.73
C ALA A 105 16.95 -20.76 29.28
N TYR A 106 16.95 -21.08 27.98
CA TYR A 106 17.72 -22.19 27.45
C TYR A 106 19.23 -21.97 27.55
N LYS A 107 19.69 -20.75 27.19
CA LYS A 107 21.11 -20.36 27.28
C LYS A 107 21.61 -20.37 28.74
N SER A 108 20.79 -19.90 29.68
CA SER A 108 21.10 -19.96 31.13
C SER A 108 21.25 -21.39 31.60
N LEU A 109 20.29 -22.26 31.23
CA LEU A 109 20.35 -23.71 31.54
C LEU A 109 21.63 -24.36 30.99
N GLN A 110 22.01 -24.01 29.80
CA GLN A 110 23.22 -24.51 29.14
C GLN A 110 24.47 -24.04 29.86
N ASN A 111 24.56 -22.78 30.27
CA ASN A 111 25.66 -22.20 31.03
C ASN A 111 25.78 -22.83 32.42
N GLU A 112 24.67 -23.12 33.10
CA GLU A 112 24.68 -23.85 34.37
C GLU A 112 25.25 -25.26 34.19
N LEU A 113 24.86 -25.95 33.14
CA LEU A 113 25.34 -27.29 32.83
C LEU A 113 26.84 -27.30 32.52
N ASP A 114 27.32 -26.32 31.73
CA ASP A 114 28.74 -26.18 31.41
C ASP A 114 29.57 -25.88 32.66
N THR A 115 29.02 -25.02 33.57
CA THR A 115 29.64 -24.71 34.87
C THR A 115 29.75 -25.95 35.73
N LEU A 116 28.69 -26.79 35.78
CA LEU A 116 28.70 -28.04 36.51
C LEU A 116 29.72 -29.04 35.92
N GLN A 117 29.91 -29.09 34.59
CA GLN A 117 30.94 -29.88 33.95
C GLN A 117 32.35 -29.42 34.32
N LEU A 118 32.61 -28.10 34.34
CA LEU A 118 33.88 -27.51 34.74
C LEU A 118 34.18 -27.76 36.22
N CYS A 119 33.20 -27.62 37.11
CA CYS A 119 33.35 -27.87 38.54
C CYS A 119 33.50 -29.35 38.86
N GLY A 120 32.79 -30.22 38.14
CA GLY A 120 32.92 -31.71 38.30
C GLY A 120 34.28 -32.26 37.85
N GLY A 121 34.96 -31.57 36.93
CA GLY A 121 36.29 -31.93 36.45
C GLY A 121 37.46 -31.61 37.40
N SER A 122 37.27 -30.64 38.32
CA SER A 122 38.36 -30.15 39.19
C SER A 122 38.39 -30.74 40.62
N GLY A 123 37.32 -31.43 41.04
CA GLY A 123 37.19 -31.87 42.45
C GLY A 123 37.05 -33.35 42.75
N LEU A 124 36.64 -34.13 41.79
CA LEU A 124 36.50 -35.58 41.93
C LEU A 124 37.28 -36.23 40.77
N GLY A 125 38.40 -36.86 41.06
CA GLY A 125 39.29 -37.51 40.07
C GLY A 125 38.58 -38.58 39.23
N THR A 126 37.65 -38.19 38.40
CA THR A 126 36.83 -39.03 37.51
C THR A 126 37.13 -38.70 36.07
N SER A 127 38.28 -39.14 35.59
CA SER A 127 38.52 -39.34 34.15
C SER A 127 37.70 -40.50 33.58
N ASN A 128 36.55 -40.84 34.16
CA ASN A 128 35.74 -41.96 33.73
C ASN A 128 34.72 -41.52 32.68
N LEU A 129 34.76 -42.17 31.53
CA LEU A 129 33.78 -42.09 30.44
C LEU A 129 32.33 -42.16 30.97
N ALA A 130 32.09 -42.90 32.07
CA ALA A 130 30.78 -43.05 32.72
C ALA A 130 30.25 -41.72 33.31
N SER A 131 31.09 -40.87 33.89
CA SER A 131 30.66 -39.55 34.42
C SER A 131 30.39 -38.55 33.31
N GLN A 132 31.15 -38.57 32.23
CA GLN A 132 30.88 -37.75 31.04
C GLN A 132 29.56 -38.16 30.37
N LEU A 133 29.31 -39.48 30.22
CA LEU A 133 28.04 -39.99 29.68
C LEU A 133 26.86 -39.65 30.59
N ALA A 134 27.02 -39.72 31.92
CA ALA A 134 25.97 -39.34 32.87
C ALA A 134 25.63 -37.84 32.79
N LEU A 135 26.65 -36.98 32.73
CA LEU A 135 26.44 -35.51 32.55
C LEU A 135 25.77 -35.20 31.22
N GLN A 136 26.18 -35.82 30.13
CA GLN A 136 25.57 -35.64 28.83
C GLN A 136 24.12 -36.17 28.79
N THR A 137 23.81 -37.24 29.51
CA THR A 137 22.45 -37.75 29.66
C THR A 137 21.55 -36.79 30.46
N ILE A 138 22.08 -36.21 31.54
CA ILE A 138 21.39 -35.19 32.33
C ILE A 138 21.14 -33.95 31.48
N GLN A 139 22.13 -33.49 30.74
CA GLN A 139 22.04 -32.35 29.83
C GLN A 139 20.94 -32.54 28.78
N ASN A 140 20.96 -33.68 28.09
CA ASN A 140 19.94 -34.02 27.10
C ASN A 140 18.53 -34.09 27.71
N ASN A 141 18.39 -34.67 28.89
CA ASN A 141 17.11 -34.79 29.57
C ASN A 141 16.58 -33.44 30.07
N LEU A 142 17.44 -32.53 30.55
CA LEU A 142 17.06 -31.20 30.98
C LEU A 142 16.62 -30.37 29.78
N ALA A 143 17.37 -30.39 28.67
CA ALA A 143 17.01 -29.73 27.45
C ALA A 143 15.67 -30.24 26.88
N ALA A 144 15.49 -31.57 26.83
CA ALA A 144 14.24 -32.18 26.38
C ALA A 144 13.07 -31.83 27.29
N ASN A 145 13.26 -31.80 28.61
CA ASN A 145 12.22 -31.38 29.55
C ASN A 145 11.85 -29.92 29.41
N TYR A 146 12.83 -29.05 29.16
CA TYR A 146 12.55 -27.63 28.90
C TYR A 146 11.71 -27.45 27.65
N LEU A 147 12.08 -28.07 26.52
CA LEU A 147 11.33 -28.02 25.28
C LEU A 147 9.91 -28.59 25.43
N ALA A 148 9.75 -29.67 26.18
CA ALA A 148 8.44 -30.27 26.48
C ALA A 148 7.58 -29.38 27.38
N GLN A 149 8.17 -28.70 28.37
CA GLN A 149 7.45 -27.74 29.22
C GLN A 149 6.95 -26.53 28.46
N THR A 150 7.74 -26.05 27.50
CA THR A 150 7.38 -24.90 26.64
C THR A 150 6.54 -25.33 25.43
N LYS A 151 6.22 -26.62 25.27
CA LYS A 151 5.50 -27.22 24.12
C LYS A 151 6.12 -26.85 22.76
N THR A 152 7.41 -26.66 22.71
CA THR A 152 8.15 -26.41 21.46
C THR A 152 8.53 -27.71 20.75
N ASP A 153 8.33 -28.85 21.37
CA ASP A 153 8.40 -30.19 20.78
C ASP A 153 7.15 -30.54 19.93
N GLU A 154 6.16 -29.64 19.88
CA GLU A 154 4.98 -29.75 19.03
C GLU A 154 4.96 -28.67 17.96
N GLU A 155 4.12 -28.82 16.94
CA GLU A 155 3.84 -27.76 15.95
C GLU A 155 3.15 -26.57 16.61
N GLY A 156 3.39 -25.35 16.09
CA GLY A 156 2.73 -24.15 16.56
C GLY A 156 1.21 -24.21 16.37
N LEU A 157 0.47 -23.54 17.26
CA LEU A 157 -1.00 -23.57 17.32
C LEU A 157 -1.67 -23.26 15.98
N TYR A 158 -1.10 -22.33 15.19
CA TYR A 158 -1.65 -21.90 13.91
C TYR A 158 -1.02 -22.62 12.71
N LYS A 159 0.01 -23.46 12.92
CA LYS A 159 0.70 -24.18 11.84
C LYS A 159 -0.23 -25.07 11.01
N PRO A 160 -1.22 -25.79 11.57
CA PRO A 160 -2.14 -26.62 10.78
C PRO A 160 -2.94 -25.84 9.73
N TYR A 161 -3.15 -24.53 9.94
CA TYR A 161 -3.89 -23.63 9.03
C TYR A 161 -2.96 -22.87 8.08
N THR A 162 -1.63 -23.00 8.24
CA THR A 162 -0.62 -22.15 7.62
C THR A 162 0.26 -22.94 6.68
N ASP A 163 0.36 -22.49 5.43
CA ASP A 163 1.36 -22.97 4.47
C ASP A 163 2.67 -22.20 4.65
N VAL A 164 2.61 -20.86 4.55
CA VAL A 164 3.75 -19.97 4.68
C VAL A 164 3.45 -18.88 5.70
N ALA A 165 4.40 -18.61 6.59
CA ALA A 165 4.40 -17.46 7.48
C ALA A 165 5.75 -16.76 7.39
N ILE A 166 5.76 -15.43 7.20
CA ILE A 166 6.97 -14.63 7.05
C ILE A 166 6.89 -13.42 7.97
N PRO A 167 7.83 -13.28 8.91
CA PRO A 167 7.88 -12.16 9.82
C PRO A 167 8.44 -10.92 9.10
N LEU A 168 7.90 -9.75 9.41
CA LEU A 168 8.38 -8.46 8.95
C LEU A 168 8.64 -7.52 10.12
N CYS A 169 9.77 -6.83 10.07
CA CYS A 169 10.11 -5.71 10.94
C CYS A 169 10.15 -4.44 10.11
N LEU A 170 9.43 -3.42 10.56
CA LEU A 170 9.28 -2.14 9.90
C LEU A 170 9.55 -1.04 10.92
N GLY A 171 9.99 0.12 10.46
CA GLY A 171 10.26 1.25 11.35
C GLY A 171 11.37 2.13 10.81
N ASP A 172 12.36 1.52 10.21
CA ASP A 172 13.53 2.20 9.67
C ASP A 172 13.35 2.64 8.22
N SER A 173 14.23 3.53 7.81
CA SER A 173 14.25 4.09 6.46
C SER A 173 15.67 4.12 5.91
N TYR A 174 15.75 4.24 4.60
CA TYR A 174 16.98 4.56 3.87
C TYR A 174 16.81 5.91 3.18
N GLU A 175 17.65 6.86 3.54
CA GLU A 175 17.66 8.20 2.97
C GLU A 175 18.67 8.27 1.81
N ILE A 176 18.25 8.91 0.71
CA ILE A 176 19.17 9.18 -0.40
C ILE A 176 19.93 10.47 -0.11
N GLU A 177 21.24 10.42 -0.15
CA GLU A 177 22.09 11.58 0.04
C GLU A 177 21.69 12.77 -0.86
N ASN A 178 21.56 13.94 -0.24
CA ASN A 178 21.16 15.18 -0.91
C ASN A 178 19.77 15.17 -1.54
N SER A 179 18.85 14.35 -1.06
CA SER A 179 17.46 14.27 -1.50
C SER A 179 16.53 14.22 -0.30
N GLU A 180 15.35 14.83 -0.41
CA GLU A 180 14.27 14.66 0.58
C GLU A 180 13.53 13.31 0.42
N THR A 181 14.04 12.42 -0.42
CA THR A 181 13.42 11.12 -0.70
C THR A 181 14.03 10.05 0.17
N PHE A 182 13.18 9.36 0.92
CA PHE A 182 13.56 8.17 1.69
C PHE A 182 12.69 6.97 1.31
N PHE A 183 13.18 5.78 1.63
CA PHE A 183 12.53 4.51 1.37
C PHE A 183 12.49 3.66 2.65
N ARG A 184 11.44 2.86 2.82
CA ARG A 184 11.31 2.01 4.00
C ARG A 184 12.29 0.83 3.96
N CYS A 185 12.92 0.58 5.09
CA CYS A 185 13.66 -0.66 5.36
C CYS A 185 12.70 -1.70 5.92
N VAL A 186 12.82 -2.93 5.42
CA VAL A 186 11.97 -4.07 5.75
C VAL A 186 12.86 -5.22 6.21
N GLY A 187 12.93 -5.45 7.52
CA GLY A 187 13.58 -6.65 8.06
C GLY A 187 12.73 -7.88 7.77
N THR A 188 13.29 -8.89 7.10
CA THR A 188 12.56 -10.12 6.76
C THR A 188 13.50 -11.31 6.59
N THR A 189 12.93 -12.50 6.39
CA THR A 189 13.68 -13.73 6.14
C THR A 189 13.89 -13.98 4.65
N PRO A 190 14.87 -14.83 4.24
CA PRO A 190 15.05 -15.23 2.84
C PRO A 190 13.81 -15.87 2.21
N ASP A 191 12.91 -16.41 3.02
CA ASP A 191 11.64 -17.02 2.59
C ASP A 191 10.72 -16.01 1.90
N PHE A 192 10.88 -14.70 2.15
CA PHE A 192 10.17 -13.65 1.44
C PHE A 192 10.37 -13.74 -0.08
N PHE A 193 11.60 -13.98 -0.54
CA PHE A 193 11.89 -14.11 -1.97
C PHE A 193 11.67 -15.53 -2.50
N ASN A 194 11.81 -16.54 -1.65
CA ASN A 194 11.78 -17.94 -2.06
C ASN A 194 10.37 -18.54 -2.08
N LYS A 195 9.50 -18.12 -1.14
CA LYS A 195 8.17 -18.71 -0.93
C LYS A 195 7.01 -17.82 -1.35
N LEU A 196 7.17 -16.48 -1.33
CA LEU A 196 6.14 -15.59 -1.84
C LEU A 196 6.16 -15.55 -3.38
N VAL A 197 5.00 -15.29 -3.94
CA VAL A 197 4.78 -15.10 -5.37
C VAL A 197 4.22 -13.70 -5.61
N LEU A 198 4.60 -13.07 -6.71
CA LEU A 198 4.09 -11.76 -7.12
C LEU A 198 2.68 -11.85 -7.68
N ASP A 199 2.37 -12.98 -8.30
CA ASP A 199 1.07 -13.28 -8.88
C ASP A 199 0.72 -14.73 -8.59
N ILE A 200 -0.43 -14.95 -7.93
CA ILE A 200 -0.89 -16.28 -7.52
C ILE A 200 -1.29 -17.11 -8.75
N ASP A 201 -1.86 -16.48 -9.78
CA ASP A 201 -2.35 -17.18 -10.98
C ASP A 201 -1.23 -17.68 -11.86
N THR A 202 -0.13 -16.94 -11.95
CA THR A 202 1.04 -17.28 -12.77
C THR A 202 2.18 -17.92 -11.99
N GLU A 203 2.10 -17.94 -10.65
CA GLU A 203 3.17 -18.37 -9.74
C GLU A 203 4.49 -17.61 -9.97
N GLU A 204 4.40 -16.35 -10.43
CA GLU A 204 5.57 -15.54 -10.71
C GLU A 204 6.29 -15.17 -9.42
N LYS A 205 7.59 -15.51 -9.33
CA LYS A 205 8.45 -15.19 -8.19
C LYS A 205 9.26 -13.93 -8.43
N PHE A 206 9.84 -13.39 -7.36
CA PHE A 206 10.79 -12.29 -7.44
C PHE A 206 11.97 -12.67 -8.35
N LYS A 207 12.30 -11.76 -9.27
CA LYS A 207 13.48 -11.85 -10.14
C LYS A 207 14.49 -10.78 -9.74
N PHE A 208 15.75 -11.10 -9.93
CA PHE A 208 16.86 -10.19 -9.63
C PHE A 208 17.42 -9.65 -10.94
N ALA A 209 17.46 -8.32 -11.08
CA ALA A 209 18.16 -7.67 -12.18
C ALA A 209 19.67 -7.85 -12.03
N HIS A 210 20.17 -7.82 -10.78
CA HIS A 210 21.57 -8.06 -10.44
C HIS A 210 21.66 -8.77 -9.08
N GLY A 211 22.65 -9.67 -8.93
CA GLY A 211 22.93 -10.35 -7.67
C GLY A 211 21.95 -11.48 -7.32
N ARG A 212 21.67 -11.64 -6.02
CA ARG A 212 20.89 -12.74 -5.45
C ARG A 212 20.05 -12.28 -4.25
N ALA A 213 19.18 -13.15 -3.75
CA ALA A 213 18.58 -12.98 -2.42
C ALA A 213 19.68 -13.08 -1.34
N PHE A 214 19.48 -12.42 -0.20
CA PHE A 214 20.34 -12.64 0.96
C PHE A 214 20.07 -14.02 1.58
N GLU A 215 21.06 -14.52 2.32
CA GLU A 215 20.97 -15.75 3.10
C GLU A 215 20.76 -15.42 4.57
N SER A 216 20.27 -16.37 5.37
CA SER A 216 20.07 -16.15 6.80
C SER A 216 21.35 -15.78 7.52
N LYS A 217 22.47 -16.37 7.12
CA LYS A 217 23.83 -16.03 7.59
C LYS A 217 24.86 -16.42 6.55
N THR A 218 25.84 -15.56 6.32
CA THR A 218 26.99 -15.83 5.43
C THR A 218 28.29 -15.73 6.19
N ASP A 219 29.33 -16.41 5.71
CA ASP A 219 30.66 -16.37 6.34
C ASP A 219 31.32 -15.00 6.17
N GLU A 220 31.03 -14.29 5.07
CA GLU A 220 31.67 -12.99 4.76
C GLU A 220 31.00 -11.82 5.46
N ASN A 221 29.64 -11.78 5.45
CA ASN A 221 28.88 -10.62 5.89
C ASN A 221 28.05 -10.90 7.16
N GLY A 222 28.09 -12.11 7.69
CA GLY A 222 27.27 -12.53 8.84
C GLY A 222 25.78 -12.40 8.52
N PHE A 223 25.06 -11.59 9.30
CA PHE A 223 23.63 -11.29 9.16
C PHE A 223 23.35 -9.99 8.39
N PHE A 224 24.39 -9.27 7.92
CA PHE A 224 24.23 -7.91 7.41
C PHE A 224 24.26 -7.88 5.87
N GLU A 225 23.33 -8.60 5.25
CA GLU A 225 23.06 -8.55 3.82
C GLU A 225 21.69 -7.92 3.55
N CYS A 226 21.55 -7.22 2.43
CA CYS A 226 20.29 -6.63 1.99
C CYS A 226 20.05 -6.79 0.50
N VAL A 227 18.77 -6.67 0.12
CA VAL A 227 18.28 -6.62 -1.26
C VAL A 227 17.54 -5.29 -1.45
N VAL A 228 17.79 -4.65 -2.58
CA VAL A 228 17.24 -3.33 -2.88
C VAL A 228 16.18 -3.42 -3.97
N GLY A 229 15.04 -2.75 -3.78
CA GLY A 229 13.99 -2.65 -4.79
C GLY A 229 14.42 -1.85 -6.02
N ALA A 230 13.79 -2.12 -7.16
CA ALA A 230 14.19 -1.54 -8.45
C ALA A 230 14.14 -0.01 -8.47
N LEU A 231 13.09 0.61 -7.87
CA LEU A 231 12.95 2.06 -7.83
C LEU A 231 13.97 2.71 -6.89
N VAL A 232 14.28 2.05 -5.77
CA VAL A 232 15.34 2.50 -4.84
C VAL A 232 16.67 2.54 -5.57
N ALA A 233 17.06 1.43 -6.22
CA ALA A 233 18.31 1.36 -6.98
C ALA A 233 18.38 2.39 -8.11
N LYS A 234 17.25 2.61 -8.84
CA LYS A 234 17.16 3.61 -9.91
C LYS A 234 17.38 5.04 -9.39
N LYS A 235 16.82 5.36 -8.20
CA LYS A 235 16.90 6.73 -7.65
C LYS A 235 18.17 7.02 -6.88
N SER A 236 18.66 6.05 -6.10
CA SER A 236 19.90 6.20 -5.33
C SER A 236 21.17 5.96 -6.16
N GLY A 237 21.07 5.18 -7.23
CA GLY A 237 22.23 4.73 -8.01
C GLY A 237 23.04 3.63 -7.35
N ILE A 238 22.57 3.07 -6.22
CA ILE A 238 23.28 2.04 -5.44
C ILE A 238 23.46 0.75 -6.25
N GLN A 239 24.62 0.11 -6.09
CA GLN A 239 25.01 -1.09 -6.83
C GLN A 239 25.25 -2.27 -5.90
N VAL A 240 25.20 -3.48 -6.46
CA VAL A 240 25.54 -4.70 -5.72
C VAL A 240 27.00 -4.62 -5.26
N GLY A 241 27.24 -4.91 -3.98
CA GLY A 241 28.53 -4.83 -3.31
C GLY A 241 28.75 -3.57 -2.48
N GLU A 242 27.92 -2.55 -2.64
CA GLU A 242 27.94 -1.34 -1.80
C GLU A 242 27.31 -1.59 -0.43
N VAL A 243 27.56 -0.70 0.52
CA VAL A 243 27.01 -0.77 1.88
C VAL A 243 25.97 0.32 2.06
N LEU A 244 24.84 -0.06 2.62
CA LEU A 244 23.72 0.81 2.93
C LEU A 244 23.55 0.88 4.45
N ASN A 245 23.41 2.09 4.99
CA ASN A 245 23.16 2.32 6.41
C ASN A 245 21.71 2.76 6.60
N PRO A 246 20.89 1.98 7.35
CA PRO A 246 19.53 2.39 7.70
C PRO A 246 19.52 3.59 8.65
N THR A 247 18.44 4.35 8.65
CA THR A 247 18.15 5.44 9.58
C THR A 247 16.98 5.03 10.46
N HIS A 248 17.11 5.17 11.76
CA HIS A 248 16.04 4.86 12.70
C HIS A 248 14.84 5.80 12.50
N GLY A 249 13.66 5.25 12.27
CA GLY A 249 12.42 6.00 12.07
C GLY A 249 12.32 6.73 10.72
N ASP A 250 11.67 7.90 10.75
CA ASP A 250 11.54 8.79 9.60
C ASP A 250 12.69 9.82 9.61
N PRO A 251 13.45 9.96 8.52
CA PRO A 251 14.57 10.92 8.47
C PRO A 251 14.18 12.37 8.72
N ASN A 252 12.90 12.71 8.55
CA ASN A 252 12.41 14.07 8.82
C ASN A 252 12.09 14.33 10.29
N ASP A 253 12.12 13.29 11.13
CA ASP A 253 11.87 13.44 12.56
C ASP A 253 13.12 13.94 13.29
N SER A 254 12.93 14.78 14.29
CA SER A 254 14.03 15.38 15.07
C SER A 254 14.88 14.37 15.86
N GLY A 255 14.45 13.13 15.95
CA GLY A 255 15.13 12.01 16.61
C GLY A 255 15.74 10.99 15.65
N ALA A 256 15.71 11.23 14.34
CA ALA A 256 16.25 10.32 13.37
C ALA A 256 17.77 10.15 13.55
N MET A 257 18.24 8.91 13.62
CA MET A 257 19.65 8.57 13.79
C MET A 257 20.07 7.49 12.80
N VAL A 258 21.17 7.74 12.07
CA VAL A 258 21.73 6.75 11.15
C VAL A 258 22.44 5.67 11.95
N HIS A 259 22.07 4.41 11.73
CA HIS A 259 22.73 3.27 12.37
C HIS A 259 24.19 3.14 11.91
N ALA A 260 25.10 2.91 12.86
CA ALA A 260 26.50 2.67 12.56
C ALA A 260 26.72 1.37 11.79
N GLN A 261 25.81 0.41 11.93
CA GLN A 261 25.87 -0.89 11.26
C GLN A 261 25.27 -0.81 9.85
N GLY A 262 26.11 -1.00 8.84
CA GLY A 262 25.69 -1.05 7.44
C GLY A 262 25.38 -2.47 6.96
N PHE A 263 24.52 -2.56 5.96
CA PHE A 263 24.14 -3.80 5.26
C PHE A 263 24.75 -3.81 3.86
N LYS A 264 25.33 -4.94 3.47
CA LYS A 264 25.89 -5.12 2.13
C LYS A 264 24.80 -5.45 1.13
N VAL A 265 24.69 -4.68 0.07
CA VAL A 265 23.76 -4.94 -1.03
C VAL A 265 24.22 -6.16 -1.81
N VAL A 266 23.47 -7.25 -1.75
CA VAL A 266 23.77 -8.52 -2.45
C VAL A 266 22.87 -8.77 -3.65
N GLY A 267 21.77 -8.02 -3.76
CA GLY A 267 20.84 -8.13 -4.87
C GLY A 267 20.03 -6.86 -5.13
N ILE A 268 19.63 -6.69 -6.38
CA ILE A 268 18.71 -5.65 -6.83
C ILE A 268 17.57 -6.36 -7.56
N LEU A 269 16.33 -6.10 -7.15
CA LEU A 269 15.15 -6.69 -7.77
C LEU A 269 14.92 -6.14 -9.18
N GLU A 270 14.37 -6.97 -10.06
CA GLU A 270 13.76 -6.51 -11.30
C GLU A 270 12.49 -5.72 -11.00
N GLY A 271 12.20 -4.67 -11.79
CA GLY A 271 11.04 -3.82 -11.56
C GLY A 271 9.72 -4.58 -11.70
N THR A 272 8.95 -4.61 -10.64
CA THR A 272 7.68 -5.33 -10.56
C THR A 272 6.46 -4.42 -10.72
N ARG A 273 6.64 -3.10 -10.66
CA ARG A 273 5.57 -2.08 -10.56
C ARG A 273 4.68 -2.28 -9.34
N THR A 274 5.23 -2.84 -8.29
CA THR A 274 4.58 -3.06 -7.01
C THR A 274 5.23 -2.21 -5.92
N PRO A 275 4.62 -2.08 -4.74
CA PRO A 275 5.24 -1.39 -3.61
C PRO A 275 6.64 -1.90 -3.23
N HIS A 276 6.95 -3.16 -3.53
CA HIS A 276 8.26 -3.76 -3.26
C HIS A 276 9.41 -3.08 -4.01
N ASP A 277 9.14 -2.44 -5.14
CA ASP A 277 10.15 -1.66 -5.86
C ASP A 277 10.67 -0.47 -5.05
N ARG A 278 9.93 -0.05 -3.99
CA ARG A 278 10.22 1.08 -3.10
C ARG A 278 10.78 0.68 -1.74
N ALA A 279 11.12 -0.57 -1.53
CA ALA A 279 11.60 -1.06 -0.25
C ALA A 279 13.06 -1.49 -0.32
N VAL A 280 13.74 -1.43 0.82
CA VAL A 280 15.05 -2.04 1.07
C VAL A 280 14.82 -3.20 2.01
N PHE A 281 15.10 -4.41 1.57
CA PHE A 281 14.89 -5.63 2.34
C PHE A 281 16.18 -6.01 3.07
N LEU A 282 16.13 -5.99 4.40
CA LEU A 282 17.24 -6.34 5.29
C LEU A 282 17.05 -7.76 5.82
N ASN A 283 18.12 -8.49 6.04
CA ASN A 283 18.06 -9.73 6.79
C ASN A 283 17.56 -9.44 8.22
N ILE A 284 16.51 -10.12 8.66
CA ILE A 284 15.83 -9.87 9.94
C ILE A 284 16.76 -10.04 11.15
N GLU A 285 17.67 -11.00 11.11
CA GLU A 285 18.64 -11.19 12.20
C GLU A 285 19.58 -9.98 12.33
N GLY A 286 20.03 -9.45 11.18
CA GLY A 286 20.81 -8.21 11.15
C GLY A 286 20.00 -7.00 11.63
N PHE A 287 18.70 -6.95 11.29
CA PHE A 287 17.78 -5.92 11.76
C PHE A 287 17.68 -5.90 13.28
N PHE A 288 17.50 -7.05 13.93
CA PHE A 288 17.44 -7.16 15.40
C PHE A 288 18.75 -6.78 16.09
N LEU A 289 19.88 -6.95 15.41
CA LEU A 289 21.23 -6.66 15.96
C LEU A 289 21.66 -5.20 15.78
N MET A 290 20.83 -4.34 15.16
CA MET A 290 21.08 -2.91 15.13
C MET A 290 20.84 -2.28 16.50
N GLU A 291 21.48 -1.14 16.73
CA GLU A 291 21.31 -0.37 17.96
C GLU A 291 19.84 0.05 18.14
N ASP A 292 19.35 0.00 19.35
CA ASP A 292 17.98 0.35 19.77
C ASP A 292 16.84 -0.56 19.26
N HIS A 293 17.16 -1.69 18.59
CA HIS A 293 16.16 -2.66 18.14
C HIS A 293 15.92 -3.81 19.11
N ALA A 294 16.86 -4.07 20.01
CA ALA A 294 16.72 -5.08 21.04
C ALA A 294 15.85 -4.57 22.18
N LYS A 295 14.77 -5.29 22.51
CA LYS A 295 13.94 -4.96 23.65
C LYS A 295 14.74 -5.10 24.96
N PRO A 296 14.71 -4.13 25.87
CA PRO A 296 15.34 -4.28 27.17
C PRO A 296 14.72 -5.47 27.93
N VAL A 297 15.56 -6.31 28.52
CA VAL A 297 15.11 -7.38 29.40
C VAL A 297 14.68 -6.75 30.70
N ALA A 298 13.44 -6.97 31.11
CA ALA A 298 13.00 -6.60 32.45
C ALA A 298 13.88 -7.35 33.47
N ASP A 299 14.60 -6.60 34.30
CA ASP A 299 15.40 -7.17 35.37
C ASP A 299 14.40 -7.62 36.47
N ASP A 300 14.10 -8.93 36.51
CA ASP A 300 13.17 -9.53 37.46
C ASP A 300 13.64 -9.39 38.94
N THR A 301 14.72 -8.65 39.19
CA THR A 301 15.31 -8.46 40.52
C THR A 301 14.84 -7.18 41.25
N VAL A 302 14.07 -6.30 40.61
CA VAL A 302 13.50 -5.11 41.28
C VAL A 302 11.97 -5.20 41.18
N VAL A 303 11.39 -5.94 42.11
CA VAL A 303 9.98 -5.74 42.47
C VAL A 303 10.00 -4.57 43.45
N ASP A 304 9.76 -3.36 42.96
CA ASP A 304 9.42 -2.24 43.80
C ASP A 304 8.08 -2.56 44.48
N GLU A 305 8.16 -2.93 45.78
CA GLU A 305 6.98 -3.25 46.60
C GLU A 305 6.10 -2.02 46.90
N ASP A 306 6.39 -0.86 46.32
CA ASP A 306 5.74 0.41 46.68
C ASP A 306 4.55 0.79 45.76
N ASP A 307 4.19 0.01 44.75
CA ASP A 307 3.09 0.35 43.81
C ASP A 307 1.78 -0.43 44.03
N PHE A 308 1.56 -0.98 45.24
CA PHE A 308 0.33 -1.71 45.60
C PHE A 308 -0.60 -0.97 46.57
N ASP A 309 -0.66 0.36 46.53
CA ASP A 309 -1.71 1.12 47.24
C ASP A 309 -2.52 1.99 46.25
N VAL A 310 -3.28 1.36 45.38
CA VAL A 310 -4.45 2.01 44.75
C VAL A 310 -5.69 1.29 45.27
N ASP A 311 -6.30 1.92 46.26
CA ASP A 311 -7.62 1.59 46.80
C ASP A 311 -8.68 1.73 45.70
N PRO A 312 -9.36 0.64 45.25
CA PRO A 312 -10.34 0.71 44.17
C PRO A 312 -11.72 1.25 44.58
N PHE A 313 -11.86 1.81 45.79
CA PHE A 313 -13.13 2.35 46.30
C PHE A 313 -12.94 3.72 46.95
N SER A 314 -12.66 4.77 46.15
CA SER A 314 -12.97 6.13 46.51
C SER A 314 -14.01 6.68 45.55
N ASP A 315 -15.26 6.60 45.97
CA ASP A 315 -16.35 7.43 45.46
C ASP A 315 -16.07 8.88 45.83
N ASP A 316 -15.76 9.72 44.89
CA ASP A 316 -15.94 11.16 45.02
C ASP A 316 -16.54 11.71 43.73
N ASP A 317 -17.84 11.91 43.81
CA ASP A 317 -18.63 12.78 42.92
C ASP A 317 -18.18 14.23 43.19
N GLU A 318 -17.60 14.92 42.21
CA GLU A 318 -17.68 16.38 42.16
C GLU A 318 -17.66 16.94 40.73
N ASP A 319 -18.64 17.70 40.49
CA ASP A 319 -19.15 18.59 39.50
C ASP A 319 -18.19 19.14 38.42
N PHE A 320 -18.68 19.04 37.22
CA PHE A 320 -18.22 19.66 35.97
C PHE A 320 -18.73 21.11 35.89
N ASP A 321 -17.84 22.07 35.97
CA ASP A 321 -18.08 23.44 35.50
C ASP A 321 -16.85 23.99 34.74
N GLY A 322 -17.05 24.35 33.44
CA GLY A 322 -16.06 24.98 32.58
C GLY A 322 -16.14 26.50 32.58
N PRO A 323 -15.63 27.24 31.60
CA PRO A 323 -14.21 27.56 31.40
C PRO A 323 -13.94 29.07 31.60
N ALA A 324 -12.72 29.46 31.89
CA ALA A 324 -12.26 30.84 31.66
C ALA A 324 -10.75 30.92 31.41
N SER A 325 -10.44 31.61 30.34
CA SER A 325 -9.17 32.16 29.92
C SER A 325 -8.47 33.01 30.97
N GLU A 326 -7.13 32.99 31.01
CA GLU A 326 -6.34 34.24 31.13
C GLU A 326 -4.83 34.01 30.89
N GLU A 327 -4.27 34.92 30.13
CA GLU A 327 -2.85 35.17 29.86
C GLU A 327 -2.09 35.62 31.14
N SER A 328 -0.80 35.26 31.24
CA SER A 328 0.25 36.21 31.68
C SER A 328 1.65 35.60 31.56
N THR A 329 2.44 36.09 30.66
CA THR A 329 3.69 36.89 30.78
C THR A 329 4.78 36.38 31.70
N SER A 330 5.90 36.04 31.06
CA SER A 330 7.32 36.30 31.31
C SER A 330 7.83 36.53 32.74
N GLU A 331 8.92 35.84 33.07
CA GLU A 331 10.15 36.53 33.57
C GLU A 331 11.38 35.61 33.50
N GLU A 332 12.43 36.16 32.91
CA GLU A 332 13.81 35.65 32.88
C GLU A 332 14.42 35.66 34.31
N SER A 333 15.26 34.68 34.61
CA SER A 333 16.39 34.94 35.50
C SER A 333 17.58 34.00 35.19
N ASP A 334 18.64 34.64 34.84
CA ASP A 334 20.03 34.16 34.73
C ASP A 334 20.51 33.45 35.99
N GLY A 335 21.34 32.44 35.79
CA GLY A 335 22.07 31.78 36.84
C GLY A 335 23.14 30.82 36.35
N GLU A 336 24.24 31.38 35.79
CA GLU A 336 25.50 30.66 35.59
C GLU A 336 25.98 29.98 36.86
N LYS A 337 26.28 28.69 36.77
CA LYS A 337 27.40 28.09 37.51
C LYS A 337 27.99 26.92 36.73
N ALA A 338 29.13 27.19 36.15
CA ALA A 338 30.05 26.19 35.66
C ALA A 338 30.46 25.23 36.80
N MET A 339 30.38 23.94 36.53
CA MET A 339 31.19 22.94 37.23
C MET A 339 31.81 22.05 36.17
N GLU A 340 33.07 22.27 35.92
CA GLU A 340 33.96 21.33 35.27
C GLU A 340 33.95 20.03 36.09
N SER A 341 33.64 18.93 35.45
CA SER A 341 34.06 17.60 35.89
C SER A 341 34.57 16.85 34.69
N ASP A 342 35.89 16.76 34.67
CA ASP A 342 36.68 15.79 33.92
C ASP A 342 36.13 14.38 34.20
N GLY A 343 35.74 13.67 33.20
CA GLY A 343 35.31 12.29 33.29
C GLY A 343 35.02 11.76 31.87
N ASN A 344 36.00 11.19 31.22
CA ASN A 344 35.84 10.29 30.09
C ASN A 344 34.97 9.11 30.53
N ASP A 345 33.67 9.24 30.44
CA ASP A 345 32.74 8.14 30.35
C ASP A 345 32.25 8.08 28.89
N GLU A 346 33.00 7.35 28.05
CA GLU A 346 32.42 6.75 26.86
C GLU A 346 31.18 5.97 27.30
N PRO A 347 30.02 6.15 26.65
CA PRO A 347 28.87 5.31 26.93
C PRO A 347 29.30 3.88 26.64
N LYS A 348 29.28 3.03 27.67
CA LYS A 348 29.46 1.59 27.53
C LYS A 348 28.37 1.10 26.62
N SER A 349 28.66 0.97 25.32
CA SER A 349 27.86 0.16 24.42
C SER A 349 27.81 -1.24 25.05
N ASN A 350 26.66 -1.64 25.55
CA ASN A 350 26.41 -3.03 25.88
C ASN A 350 26.67 -3.81 24.58
N GLY A 351 27.83 -4.42 24.49
CA GLY A 351 28.29 -5.07 23.25
C GLY A 351 27.40 -6.28 22.97
N ILE A 352 26.35 -6.07 22.20
CA ILE A 352 25.55 -7.13 21.60
C ILE A 352 26.51 -7.95 20.74
N ASP A 353 26.61 -9.24 21.01
CA ASP A 353 27.40 -10.15 20.18
C ASP A 353 26.75 -10.23 18.78
N LYS A 354 27.34 -9.55 17.80
CA LYS A 354 26.87 -9.50 16.41
C LYS A 354 27.12 -10.81 15.64
N THR A 355 27.69 -11.81 16.27
CA THR A 355 27.99 -13.12 15.66
C THR A 355 26.93 -14.18 15.92
N SER A 356 26.09 -13.97 16.93
CA SER A 356 24.99 -14.85 17.32
C SER A 356 23.63 -14.16 17.20
N PRO A 357 22.55 -14.90 16.92
CA PRO A 357 21.21 -14.36 16.89
C PRO A 357 20.81 -13.76 18.23
N LEU A 358 20.04 -12.67 18.20
CA LEU A 358 19.48 -12.06 19.41
C LEU A 358 18.56 -13.07 20.12
N PRO A 359 18.52 -13.11 21.48
CA PRO A 359 17.53 -13.92 22.22
C PRO A 359 16.10 -13.61 21.81
N ILE A 360 15.24 -14.65 21.79
CA ILE A 360 13.85 -14.51 21.29
C ILE A 360 13.02 -13.53 22.11
N GLU A 361 13.27 -13.43 23.40
CA GLU A 361 12.56 -12.52 24.32
C GLU A 361 12.82 -11.04 24.04
N GLN A 362 13.92 -10.74 23.34
CA GLN A 362 14.29 -9.38 22.92
C GLN A 362 13.84 -9.03 21.51
N ARG A 363 13.20 -9.96 20.80
CA ARG A 363 12.76 -9.76 19.42
C ARG A 363 11.30 -9.39 19.35
N GLU A 364 10.98 -8.48 18.47
CA GLU A 364 9.60 -8.13 18.12
C GLU A 364 9.45 -8.06 16.61
N VAL A 365 8.25 -8.33 16.12
CA VAL A 365 7.90 -8.22 14.70
C VAL A 365 6.75 -7.24 14.53
N THR A 366 6.80 -6.43 13.50
CA THR A 366 5.72 -5.48 13.19
C THR A 366 4.51 -6.21 12.64
N SER A 367 4.75 -7.22 11.79
CA SER A 367 3.69 -8.01 11.18
C SER A 367 4.18 -9.36 10.71
N ILE A 368 3.23 -10.27 10.46
CA ILE A 368 3.48 -11.60 9.91
C ILE A 368 2.60 -11.74 8.67
N LEU A 369 3.23 -12.00 7.52
CA LEU A 369 2.53 -12.36 6.29
C LEU A 369 2.18 -13.84 6.34
N VAL A 370 0.91 -14.17 6.19
CA VAL A 370 0.45 -15.56 6.28
C VAL A 370 -0.26 -15.95 4.99
N ARG A 371 0.19 -17.07 4.40
CA ARG A 371 -0.56 -17.80 3.39
C ARG A 371 -1.18 -19.00 4.08
N THR A 372 -2.51 -19.11 4.02
CA THR A 372 -3.22 -20.27 4.58
C THR A 372 -2.94 -21.50 3.75
N ALA A 373 -2.95 -22.66 4.42
CA ALA A 373 -2.87 -23.95 3.75
C ALA A 373 -4.09 -24.16 2.84
N ASN A 374 -3.88 -24.83 1.71
CA ASN A 374 -4.96 -25.14 0.78
C ASN A 374 -5.94 -26.12 1.42
N ASP A 375 -7.21 -25.74 1.47
CA ASP A 375 -8.33 -26.60 1.79
C ASP A 375 -9.37 -26.55 0.65
N GLU A 376 -10.18 -27.62 0.52
CA GLU A 376 -11.13 -27.76 -0.60
C GLU A 376 -12.15 -26.63 -0.72
N PHE A 377 -12.37 -25.87 0.35
CA PHE A 377 -13.40 -24.82 0.44
C PHE A 377 -12.85 -23.43 0.79
N GLY A 378 -11.54 -23.24 0.94
CA GLY A 378 -10.94 -21.98 1.36
C GLY A 378 -11.32 -21.55 2.79
N ILE A 379 -11.73 -22.49 3.64
CA ILE A 379 -12.27 -22.23 4.98
C ILE A 379 -11.19 -21.66 5.90
N TYR A 380 -9.93 -22.08 5.75
CA TYR A 380 -8.83 -21.63 6.61
C TYR A 380 -8.59 -20.12 6.53
N SER A 381 -8.90 -19.51 5.39
CA SER A 381 -8.82 -18.05 5.24
C SER A 381 -9.83 -17.28 6.11
N PHE A 382 -10.87 -17.95 6.61
CA PHE A 382 -11.87 -17.38 7.53
C PHE A 382 -11.62 -17.82 8.98
N ILE A 383 -11.32 -19.11 9.21
CA ILE A 383 -11.12 -19.67 10.55
C ILE A 383 -9.88 -19.07 11.23
N LEU A 384 -8.76 -18.94 10.51
CA LEU A 384 -7.52 -18.48 11.11
C LEU A 384 -7.60 -17.04 11.64
N PRO A 385 -8.14 -16.06 10.89
CA PRO A 385 -8.34 -14.71 11.42
C PRO A 385 -9.30 -14.68 12.62
N GLU A 386 -10.35 -15.49 12.62
CA GLU A 386 -11.29 -15.58 13.74
C GLU A 386 -10.59 -16.05 15.01
N LYS A 387 -9.85 -17.16 14.95
CA LYS A 387 -9.07 -17.72 16.06
C LYS A 387 -8.07 -16.70 16.65
N ILE A 388 -7.32 -16.03 15.78
CA ILE A 388 -6.36 -15.01 16.20
C ILE A 388 -7.07 -13.83 16.87
N ASN A 389 -8.16 -13.34 16.28
CA ASN A 389 -8.91 -12.20 16.79
C ASN A 389 -9.66 -12.53 18.09
N GLU A 390 -10.00 -13.79 18.33
CA GLU A 390 -10.56 -14.28 19.59
C GLU A 390 -9.49 -14.45 20.69
N GLY A 391 -8.21 -14.49 20.32
CA GLY A 391 -7.09 -14.61 21.24
C GLY A 391 -6.87 -16.07 21.67
N ASP A 392 -6.98 -17.02 20.76
CA ASP A 392 -6.78 -18.43 21.04
C ASP A 392 -5.39 -18.70 21.61
N LEU A 393 -4.34 -18.06 21.06
CA LEU A 393 -2.97 -18.23 21.53
C LEU A 393 -2.78 -17.69 22.95
N GLU A 394 -3.27 -16.50 23.23
CA GLU A 394 -3.15 -15.81 24.52
C GLU A 394 -3.88 -16.58 25.65
N ASN A 395 -4.83 -17.43 25.27
CA ASN A 395 -5.54 -18.31 26.20
C ASN A 395 -4.85 -19.64 26.45
N THR A 396 -3.72 -19.93 25.80
CA THR A 396 -2.98 -21.19 25.96
C THR A 396 -1.99 -21.12 27.12
N LEU A 397 -1.66 -22.29 27.66
CA LEU A 397 -0.57 -22.42 28.63
C LEU A 397 0.80 -22.07 28.02
N GLU A 398 0.94 -22.28 26.72
CA GLU A 398 2.15 -21.94 25.97
C GLU A 398 2.44 -20.44 26.08
N TRP A 399 1.44 -19.59 25.77
CA TRP A 399 1.59 -18.13 25.86
C TRP A 399 1.88 -17.68 27.30
N SER A 400 1.25 -18.31 28.31
CA SER A 400 1.46 -17.96 29.70
C SER A 400 2.87 -18.29 30.21
N ASN A 401 3.59 -19.22 29.58
CA ASN A 401 4.98 -19.54 29.89
C ASN A 401 5.96 -18.48 29.38
N PHE A 402 5.63 -17.81 28.29
CA PHE A 402 6.45 -16.73 27.71
C PHE A 402 6.16 -15.37 28.35
N ARG A 403 4.92 -15.15 28.78
CA ARG A 403 4.49 -13.86 29.37
C ARG A 403 3.64 -14.08 30.61
N PRO A 404 4.23 -13.85 31.78
CA PRO A 404 3.54 -14.06 33.05
C PRO A 404 2.39 -13.05 33.31
N VAL A 405 2.42 -11.89 32.66
CA VAL A 405 1.36 -10.89 32.80
C VAL A 405 0.39 -10.99 31.63
N ARG A 406 -0.73 -11.55 31.90
CA ARG A 406 -1.82 -11.75 30.95
C ARG A 406 -2.65 -10.47 30.85
N SER A 407 -2.27 -9.56 30.00
CA SER A 407 -3.19 -8.46 29.70
C SER A 407 -3.44 -8.37 28.23
N GLN A 408 -4.54 -8.40 27.72
CA GLN A 408 -5.01 -8.02 26.38
C GLN A 408 -4.51 -8.92 25.22
N LYS A 409 -5.39 -9.16 24.31
CA LYS A 409 -5.14 -9.80 23.03
C LYS A 409 -4.06 -9.01 22.27
N ALA A 410 -2.91 -9.60 22.08
CA ALA A 410 -1.72 -8.92 21.56
C ALA A 410 -1.81 -8.65 20.06
N ALA A 411 -2.46 -9.53 19.31
CA ALA A 411 -2.48 -9.45 17.85
C ALA A 411 -3.90 -9.37 17.27
N GLN A 412 -3.95 -8.92 16.03
CA GLN A 412 -5.11 -9.02 15.16
C GLN A 412 -4.71 -9.65 13.82
N ALA A 413 -5.64 -10.36 13.21
CA ALA A 413 -5.50 -10.87 11.85
C ALA A 413 -6.52 -10.23 10.93
N ILE A 414 -6.06 -9.79 9.77
CA ILE A 414 -6.89 -9.10 8.78
C ILE A 414 -6.64 -9.64 7.38
N ASN A 415 -7.65 -9.52 6.52
CA ASN A 415 -7.48 -9.75 5.09
C ASN A 415 -7.17 -8.40 4.41
N PRO A 416 -5.97 -8.20 3.86
CA PRO A 416 -5.55 -6.92 3.31
C PRO A 416 -6.40 -6.50 2.10
N VAL A 417 -6.84 -7.44 1.27
CA VAL A 417 -7.71 -7.17 0.10
C VAL A 417 -9.03 -6.56 0.54
N LEU A 418 -9.63 -7.12 1.59
CA LEU A 418 -10.90 -6.61 2.12
C LEU A 418 -10.73 -5.20 2.73
N GLU A 419 -9.65 -4.95 3.46
CA GLU A 419 -9.40 -3.65 4.08
C GLU A 419 -9.15 -2.56 3.02
N VAL A 420 -8.36 -2.86 2.00
CA VAL A 420 -8.14 -1.95 0.87
C VAL A 420 -9.45 -1.70 0.11
N THR A 421 -10.23 -2.75 -0.14
CA THR A 421 -11.53 -2.62 -0.81
C THR A 421 -12.50 -1.74 0.00
N LYS A 422 -12.59 -1.92 1.31
CA LYS A 422 -13.40 -1.06 2.20
C LYS A 422 -12.94 0.40 2.13
N PHE A 423 -11.63 0.63 2.15
CA PHE A 423 -11.05 1.97 2.02
C PHE A 423 -11.47 2.63 0.70
N PHE A 424 -11.31 1.93 -0.43
CA PHE A 424 -11.70 2.47 -1.74
C PHE A 424 -13.20 2.74 -1.82
N VAL A 425 -14.04 1.84 -1.35
CA VAL A 425 -15.50 2.04 -1.39
C VAL A 425 -15.92 3.20 -0.48
N THR A 426 -15.35 3.30 0.71
CA THR A 426 -15.78 4.28 1.72
C THR A 426 -15.24 5.68 1.46
N PHE A 427 -13.98 5.81 1.07
CA PHE A 427 -13.31 7.12 0.94
C PHE A 427 -13.13 7.56 -0.51
N ILE A 428 -12.68 6.67 -1.38
CA ILE A 428 -12.39 7.01 -2.77
C ILE A 428 -13.67 7.04 -3.61
N GLY A 429 -14.62 6.15 -3.35
CA GLY A 429 -15.91 6.11 -4.06
C GLY A 429 -16.66 7.43 -4.07
N PRO A 430 -16.90 8.10 -2.93
CA PRO A 430 -17.52 9.43 -2.89
C PRO A 430 -16.76 10.50 -3.68
N ILE A 431 -15.42 10.46 -3.64
CA ILE A 431 -14.56 11.37 -4.40
C ILE A 431 -14.72 11.12 -5.91
N GLN A 432 -14.77 9.87 -6.35
CA GLN A 432 -15.04 9.50 -7.74
C GLN A 432 -16.38 10.04 -8.22
N TRP A 433 -17.44 9.90 -7.40
CA TRP A 433 -18.76 10.44 -7.71
C TRP A 433 -18.77 11.96 -7.81
N LEU A 434 -18.07 12.66 -6.91
CA LEU A 434 -17.92 14.11 -6.97
C LEU A 434 -17.21 14.55 -8.26
N LEU A 435 -16.10 13.88 -8.61
CA LEU A 435 -15.36 14.17 -9.83
C LEU A 435 -16.19 13.86 -11.08
N LEU A 436 -16.96 12.78 -11.07
CA LEU A 436 -17.88 12.43 -12.16
C LEU A 436 -19.00 13.47 -12.32
N ALA A 437 -19.54 13.99 -11.22
CA ALA A 437 -20.53 15.07 -11.25
C ALA A 437 -19.92 16.36 -11.83
N LEU A 438 -18.70 16.72 -11.39
CA LEU A 438 -17.97 17.87 -11.90
C LEU A 438 -17.69 17.73 -13.41
N THR A 439 -17.20 16.58 -13.84
CA THR A 439 -16.93 16.31 -15.26
C THR A 439 -18.19 16.33 -16.10
N THR A 440 -19.31 15.80 -15.58
CA THR A 440 -20.63 15.88 -16.21
C THR A 440 -21.07 17.34 -16.40
N MET A 441 -20.85 18.19 -15.39
CA MET A 441 -21.12 19.61 -15.47
C MET A 441 -20.28 20.31 -16.55
N ILE A 442 -18.98 19.97 -16.64
CA ILE A 442 -18.09 20.48 -17.69
C ILE A 442 -18.56 20.02 -19.08
N CYS A 443 -19.01 18.78 -19.23
CA CYS A 443 -19.58 18.29 -20.49
C CYS A 443 -20.88 19.05 -20.87
N ILE A 444 -21.73 19.34 -19.91
CA ILE A 444 -22.94 20.14 -20.16
C ILE A 444 -22.58 21.55 -20.61
N VAL A 445 -21.65 22.21 -19.95
CA VAL A 445 -21.15 23.56 -20.32
C VAL A 445 -20.55 23.53 -21.74
N SER A 446 -19.75 22.51 -22.06
CA SER A 446 -19.20 22.31 -23.40
C SER A 446 -20.30 22.12 -24.45
N ALA A 447 -21.33 21.35 -24.14
CA ALA A 447 -22.49 21.15 -25.01
C ALA A 447 -23.25 22.45 -25.26
N ILE A 448 -23.47 23.26 -24.22
CA ILE A 448 -24.08 24.58 -24.34
C ILE A 448 -23.21 25.50 -25.19
N SER A 449 -21.88 25.46 -25.02
CA SER A 449 -20.93 26.23 -25.83
C SER A 449 -21.03 25.86 -27.33
N ILE A 450 -21.15 24.57 -27.66
CA ILE A 450 -21.39 24.08 -29.02
C ILE A 450 -22.71 24.67 -29.56
N MET A 451 -23.78 24.55 -28.78
CA MET A 451 -25.11 25.08 -29.17
C MET A 451 -25.07 26.58 -29.46
N VAL A 452 -24.51 27.36 -28.56
CA VAL A 452 -24.36 28.82 -28.73
C VAL A 452 -23.48 29.14 -29.94
N GLY A 453 -22.38 28.43 -30.10
CA GLY A 453 -21.48 28.57 -31.25
C GLY A 453 -22.18 28.31 -32.57
N ILE A 454 -22.97 27.23 -32.70
CA ILE A 454 -23.74 26.91 -33.90
C ILE A 454 -24.88 27.94 -34.12
N TYR A 455 -25.59 28.34 -33.04
CA TYR A 455 -26.65 29.33 -33.12
C TYR A 455 -26.14 30.69 -33.61
N ASN A 456 -25.01 31.19 -33.10
CA ASN A 456 -24.36 32.43 -33.55
C ASN A 456 -23.90 32.31 -35.00
N SER A 457 -23.33 31.15 -35.39
CA SER A 457 -22.96 30.87 -36.78
C SER A 457 -24.17 30.97 -37.72
N MET A 458 -25.25 30.34 -37.32
CA MET A 458 -26.47 30.33 -38.12
C MET A 458 -27.03 31.74 -38.26
N SER A 459 -27.01 32.55 -37.20
CA SER A 459 -27.45 33.96 -37.25
C SER A 459 -26.65 34.80 -38.23
N GLN A 460 -25.33 34.61 -38.28
CA GLN A 460 -24.44 35.29 -39.21
C GLN A 460 -24.63 34.82 -40.67
N ARG A 461 -25.03 33.57 -40.88
CA ARG A 461 -25.17 32.93 -42.21
C ARG A 461 -26.60 32.83 -42.73
N LYS A 462 -27.56 33.50 -42.13
CA LYS A 462 -28.97 33.47 -42.58
C LYS A 462 -29.11 33.77 -44.07
N HIS A 463 -28.33 34.70 -44.58
CA HIS A 463 -28.32 35.04 -46.00
C HIS A 463 -27.74 33.93 -46.88
N GLU A 464 -26.60 33.30 -46.50
CA GLU A 464 -26.01 32.18 -47.24
C GLU A 464 -26.96 30.97 -47.27
N ILE A 465 -27.62 30.68 -46.13
CA ILE A 465 -28.62 29.59 -46.03
C ILE A 465 -29.80 29.90 -46.95
N ALA A 466 -30.25 31.16 -47.01
CA ALA A 466 -31.34 31.58 -47.88
C ALA A 466 -30.95 31.41 -49.36
N VAL A 467 -29.72 31.82 -49.74
CA VAL A 467 -29.20 31.63 -51.12
C VAL A 467 -29.09 30.16 -51.46
N MET A 468 -28.52 29.30 -50.59
CA MET A 468 -28.46 27.86 -50.82
C MET A 468 -29.85 27.25 -51.04
N ARG A 469 -30.85 27.67 -50.28
CA ARG A 469 -32.24 27.24 -50.41
C ARG A 469 -32.89 27.77 -51.71
N ALA A 470 -32.62 29.01 -52.08
CA ALA A 470 -33.09 29.56 -53.36
C ALA A 470 -32.50 28.80 -54.56
N LEU A 471 -31.27 28.31 -54.45
CA LEU A 471 -30.60 27.45 -55.46
C LEU A 471 -31.07 26.00 -55.40
N GLY A 472 -32.09 25.64 -54.60
CA GLY A 472 -32.71 24.31 -54.57
C GLY A 472 -32.19 23.35 -53.50
N ALA A 473 -31.42 23.83 -52.52
CA ALA A 473 -31.04 22.99 -51.37
C ALA A 473 -32.27 22.69 -50.49
N GLY A 474 -32.60 21.45 -50.33
CA GLY A 474 -33.70 21.01 -49.46
C GLY A 474 -33.40 21.30 -48.00
N ARG A 475 -34.45 21.54 -47.20
CA ARG A 475 -34.37 21.84 -45.75
C ARG A 475 -33.55 20.79 -44.97
N GLY A 476 -33.69 19.50 -45.31
CA GLY A 476 -32.94 18.41 -44.66
C GLY A 476 -31.43 18.50 -44.97
N LYS A 477 -31.00 18.93 -46.16
CA LYS A 477 -29.58 19.11 -46.49
C LYS A 477 -28.93 20.21 -45.64
N VAL A 478 -29.62 21.32 -45.39
CA VAL A 478 -29.13 22.39 -44.51
C VAL A 478 -29.00 21.88 -43.08
N MET A 479 -30.01 21.17 -42.58
CA MET A 479 -29.99 20.54 -41.25
C MET A 479 -28.81 19.54 -41.12
N SER A 480 -28.60 18.69 -42.12
CA SER A 480 -27.48 17.72 -42.09
C SER A 480 -26.11 18.40 -42.08
N ILE A 481 -25.94 19.55 -42.76
CA ILE A 481 -24.68 20.32 -42.72
C ILE A 481 -24.38 20.77 -41.29
N MET A 482 -25.37 21.29 -40.57
CA MET A 482 -25.22 21.77 -39.19
C MET A 482 -24.93 20.60 -38.21
N LEU A 483 -25.61 19.47 -38.38
CA LEU A 483 -25.33 18.26 -37.55
C LEU A 483 -23.94 17.69 -37.82
N VAL A 484 -23.49 17.64 -39.07
CA VAL A 484 -22.13 17.22 -39.39
C VAL A 484 -21.08 18.18 -38.83
N GLU A 485 -21.36 19.49 -38.83
CA GLU A 485 -20.47 20.50 -38.22
C GLU A 485 -20.31 20.21 -36.69
N SER A 486 -21.43 19.99 -35.97
CA SER A 486 -21.36 19.68 -34.54
C SER A 486 -20.64 18.35 -34.24
N VAL A 487 -20.87 17.31 -35.04
CA VAL A 487 -20.17 16.03 -34.91
C VAL A 487 -18.67 16.18 -35.17
N LEU A 488 -18.28 16.94 -36.18
CA LEU A 488 -16.86 17.20 -36.48
C LEU A 488 -16.15 17.93 -35.33
N LEU A 489 -16.80 18.93 -34.74
CA LEU A 489 -16.27 19.63 -33.57
C LEU A 489 -16.15 18.68 -32.37
N ALA A 490 -17.15 17.81 -32.15
CA ALA A 490 -17.14 16.82 -31.08
C ALA A 490 -16.01 15.78 -31.25
N CYS A 491 -15.85 15.27 -32.46
CA CYS A 491 -14.76 14.33 -32.77
C CYS A 491 -13.38 14.98 -32.59
N ALA A 492 -13.20 16.19 -33.08
CA ALA A 492 -11.92 16.90 -32.94
C ALA A 492 -11.59 17.19 -31.46
N GLY A 493 -12.56 17.73 -30.70
CA GLY A 493 -12.38 17.99 -29.26
C GLY A 493 -12.21 16.71 -28.46
N GLY A 494 -12.99 15.67 -28.75
CA GLY A 494 -12.91 14.37 -28.08
C GLY A 494 -11.56 13.70 -28.27
N LEU A 495 -11.07 13.60 -29.52
CA LEU A 495 -9.78 12.98 -29.82
C LEU A 495 -8.60 13.76 -29.24
N LEU A 496 -8.62 15.10 -29.35
CA LEU A 496 -7.59 15.93 -28.76
C LEU A 496 -7.60 15.84 -27.23
N GLY A 497 -8.77 15.83 -26.61
CA GLY A 497 -8.91 15.71 -25.18
C GLY A 497 -8.46 14.33 -24.67
N TRP A 498 -8.82 13.26 -25.37
CA TRP A 498 -8.38 11.91 -25.03
C TRP A 498 -6.85 11.79 -25.07
N PHE A 499 -6.24 12.23 -26.16
CA PHE A 499 -4.78 12.20 -26.31
C PHE A 499 -4.08 13.07 -25.24
N ALA A 500 -4.61 14.27 -24.98
CA ALA A 500 -4.05 15.19 -23.98
C ALA A 500 -4.20 14.62 -22.55
N GLY A 501 -5.28 13.88 -22.26
CA GLY A 501 -5.49 13.21 -20.98
C GLY A 501 -4.43 12.14 -20.70
N HIS A 502 -4.18 11.25 -21.65
CA HIS A 502 -3.12 10.25 -21.53
C HIS A 502 -1.72 10.89 -21.45
N LEU A 503 -1.47 11.95 -22.22
CA LEU A 503 -0.21 12.67 -22.14
C LEU A 503 0.00 13.33 -20.76
N LEU A 504 -1.06 13.87 -20.17
CA LEU A 504 -1.03 14.42 -18.82
C LEU A 504 -0.74 13.34 -17.78
N ASN A 505 -1.35 12.15 -17.90
CA ASN A 505 -1.11 11.02 -17.01
C ASN A 505 0.35 10.56 -17.07
N VAL A 506 0.94 10.46 -18.26
CA VAL A 506 2.37 10.17 -18.41
C VAL A 506 3.25 11.24 -17.77
N ALA A 507 2.90 12.52 -17.95
CA ALA A 507 3.66 13.62 -17.34
C ALA A 507 3.59 13.61 -15.80
N LEU A 508 2.49 13.11 -15.24
CA LEU A 508 2.31 12.94 -13.80
C LEU A 508 2.83 11.60 -13.26
N SER A 509 3.20 10.66 -14.14
CA SER A 509 3.57 9.30 -13.76
C SER A 509 4.71 9.27 -12.75
N ASP A 510 5.80 10.02 -12.96
CA ASP A 510 6.94 10.06 -12.03
C ASP A 510 6.53 10.55 -10.63
N PHE A 511 5.60 11.49 -10.55
CA PHE A 511 5.07 11.97 -9.28
C PHE A 511 4.22 10.89 -8.58
N VAL A 512 3.33 10.22 -9.32
CA VAL A 512 2.50 9.15 -8.79
C VAL A 512 3.35 7.95 -8.37
N GLU A 513 4.28 7.51 -9.24
CA GLU A 513 5.19 6.38 -8.97
C GLU A 513 6.05 6.63 -7.72
N SER A 514 6.52 7.87 -7.52
CA SER A 514 7.31 8.19 -6.32
C SER A 514 6.51 8.10 -5.03
N ARG A 515 5.19 8.29 -5.06
CA ARG A 515 4.31 8.26 -3.89
C ARG A 515 3.64 6.90 -3.66
N THR A 516 3.29 6.20 -4.72
CA THR A 516 2.49 4.97 -4.65
C THR A 516 3.23 3.72 -5.10
N GLY A 517 4.36 3.86 -5.80
CA GLY A 517 5.05 2.75 -6.46
C GLY A 517 4.40 2.33 -7.80
N VAL A 518 3.30 2.99 -8.20
CA VAL A 518 2.55 2.66 -9.41
C VAL A 518 2.94 3.62 -10.53
N GLY A 519 3.65 3.12 -11.53
CA GLY A 519 3.94 3.87 -12.76
C GLY A 519 2.76 3.82 -13.73
N ILE A 520 2.46 4.93 -14.41
CA ILE A 520 1.37 5.05 -15.36
C ILE A 520 1.92 5.26 -16.77
N GLY A 521 1.64 4.32 -17.65
CA GLY A 521 1.99 4.39 -19.07
C GLY A 521 0.95 5.14 -19.91
N PHE A 522 1.32 5.47 -21.16
CA PHE A 522 0.40 6.14 -22.10
C PHE A 522 -0.81 5.25 -22.47
N PHE A 523 -0.65 3.94 -22.51
CA PHE A 523 -1.69 2.98 -22.87
C PHE A 523 -2.36 2.30 -21.67
N ASP A 524 -2.13 2.81 -20.46
CA ASP A 524 -2.82 2.33 -19.28
C ASP A 524 -4.21 2.99 -19.22
N PHE A 525 -5.19 2.24 -19.73
CA PHE A 525 -6.59 2.66 -19.75
C PHE A 525 -7.25 2.44 -18.39
N ALA A 526 -8.34 3.17 -18.16
CA ALA A 526 -9.18 2.89 -17.01
C ALA A 526 -9.64 1.41 -17.02
N PRO A 527 -9.70 0.73 -15.87
CA PRO A 527 -10.13 -0.66 -15.78
C PRO A 527 -11.49 -0.88 -16.47
N SER A 528 -11.61 -2.02 -17.13
CA SER A 528 -12.85 -2.37 -17.80
C SER A 528 -13.94 -2.69 -16.78
N VAL A 529 -15.13 -2.13 -17.01
CA VAL A 529 -16.31 -2.35 -16.16
C VAL A 529 -17.46 -2.93 -16.98
N PRO A 530 -18.33 -3.75 -16.39
CA PRO A 530 -19.51 -4.30 -17.06
C PRO A 530 -20.62 -3.24 -17.16
N ILE A 531 -20.42 -2.24 -18.03
CA ILE A 531 -21.30 -1.07 -18.12
C ILE A 531 -22.74 -1.45 -18.46
N PHE A 532 -22.91 -2.42 -19.37
CA PHE A 532 -24.24 -2.88 -19.76
C PHE A 532 -24.93 -3.68 -18.66
N ALA A 533 -24.18 -4.46 -17.86
CA ALA A 533 -24.73 -5.14 -16.69
C ALA A 533 -25.16 -4.13 -15.63
N ASN A 534 -24.35 -3.10 -15.37
CA ASN A 534 -24.68 -2.02 -14.44
C ASN A 534 -25.89 -1.20 -14.92
N LEU A 535 -25.97 -0.92 -16.23
CA LEU A 535 -27.14 -0.25 -16.82
C LEU A 535 -28.39 -1.13 -16.74
N HIS A 536 -28.25 -2.44 -16.98
CA HIS A 536 -29.35 -3.39 -16.88
C HIS A 536 -29.91 -3.45 -15.46
N SER A 537 -29.05 -3.59 -14.44
CA SER A 537 -29.48 -3.60 -13.03
C SER A 537 -30.15 -2.28 -12.65
N PHE A 538 -29.60 -1.14 -13.05
CA PHE A 538 -30.23 0.16 -12.84
C PHE A 538 -31.61 0.27 -13.48
N LEU A 539 -31.76 -0.16 -14.75
CA LEU A 539 -33.05 -0.13 -15.46
C LEU A 539 -34.06 -1.10 -14.84
N LEU A 540 -33.58 -2.25 -14.38
CA LEU A 540 -34.43 -3.25 -13.70
C LEU A 540 -34.92 -2.73 -12.34
N ASP A 541 -34.03 -2.18 -11.53
CA ASP A 541 -34.29 -1.73 -10.17
C ASP A 541 -35.22 -0.51 -10.10
N TYR A 542 -35.01 0.46 -11.03
CA TYR A 542 -35.75 1.73 -11.01
C TYR A 542 -36.95 1.78 -11.96
N PHE A 543 -36.94 1.02 -13.04
CA PHE A 543 -37.95 1.10 -14.09
C PHE A 543 -38.62 -0.26 -14.40
N GLY A 544 -38.14 -1.36 -13.83
CA GLY A 544 -38.66 -2.70 -14.11
C GLY A 544 -38.43 -3.16 -15.56
N LEU A 545 -37.42 -2.58 -16.26
CA LEU A 545 -37.14 -2.84 -17.67
C LEU A 545 -35.96 -3.78 -17.84
N SER A 546 -36.21 -4.96 -18.44
CA SER A 546 -35.15 -5.91 -18.79
C SER A 546 -35.18 -6.20 -20.30
N PHE A 547 -34.48 -5.41 -21.10
CA PHE A 547 -34.49 -5.56 -22.55
C PHE A 547 -33.11 -5.78 -23.16
N LEU A 548 -32.03 -5.74 -22.35
CA LEU A 548 -30.67 -5.93 -22.84
C LEU A 548 -30.40 -7.42 -23.07
N PRO A 549 -29.88 -7.80 -24.26
CA PRO A 549 -29.49 -9.17 -24.54
C PRO A 549 -28.32 -9.62 -23.65
N GLU A 550 -28.31 -10.90 -23.25
CA GLU A 550 -27.30 -11.49 -22.35
C GLU A 550 -25.86 -11.27 -22.86
N PHE A 551 -25.62 -11.38 -24.17
CA PHE A 551 -24.26 -11.19 -24.71
C PHE A 551 -23.70 -9.77 -24.49
N LEU A 552 -24.55 -8.75 -24.30
CA LEU A 552 -24.10 -7.40 -23.95
C LEU A 552 -23.74 -7.28 -22.49
N LEU A 553 -24.34 -8.08 -21.62
CA LEU A 553 -24.09 -8.03 -20.17
C LEU A 553 -22.69 -8.54 -19.82
N GLU A 554 -22.15 -9.44 -20.65
CA GLU A 554 -20.81 -10.01 -20.47
C GLU A 554 -19.69 -9.10 -21.03
N LEU A 555 -20.06 -8.04 -21.78
CA LEU A 555 -19.08 -7.16 -22.39
C LEU A 555 -18.51 -6.14 -21.38
N ASN A 556 -17.24 -6.28 -21.10
CA ASN A 556 -16.48 -5.34 -20.29
C ASN A 556 -15.79 -4.30 -21.19
N PHE A 557 -16.05 -3.04 -20.94
CA PHE A 557 -15.42 -1.93 -21.67
C PHE A 557 -14.74 -0.96 -20.68
N SER A 558 -13.58 -0.45 -21.07
CA SER A 558 -13.06 0.74 -20.41
C SER A 558 -14.00 1.93 -20.68
N PRO A 559 -14.42 2.66 -19.62
CA PRO A 559 -15.31 3.82 -19.73
C PRO A 559 -14.81 4.87 -20.73
N GLU A 560 -13.51 4.96 -20.95
CA GLU A 560 -12.87 5.91 -21.85
C GLU A 560 -13.33 5.74 -23.29
N PHE A 561 -13.50 4.50 -23.76
CA PHE A 561 -13.94 4.23 -25.13
C PHE A 561 -15.39 4.66 -25.39
N LEU A 562 -16.20 4.87 -24.34
CA LEU A 562 -17.56 5.38 -24.46
C LEU A 562 -17.65 6.90 -24.48
N LEU A 563 -16.58 7.61 -24.09
CA LEU A 563 -16.56 9.07 -24.06
C LEU A 563 -16.77 9.68 -25.47
N ILE A 564 -16.07 9.19 -26.48
CA ILE A 564 -16.17 9.72 -27.83
C ILE A 564 -17.55 9.46 -28.44
N PRO A 565 -18.10 8.22 -28.44
CA PRO A 565 -19.49 7.99 -28.86
C PRO A 565 -20.52 8.80 -28.05
N GLY A 566 -20.34 8.92 -26.74
CA GLY A 566 -21.19 9.72 -25.88
C GLY A 566 -21.19 11.21 -26.26
N LEU A 567 -20.01 11.77 -26.57
CA LEU A 567 -19.86 13.13 -27.05
C LEU A 567 -20.50 13.36 -28.41
N ILE A 568 -20.36 12.40 -29.33
CA ILE A 568 -21.02 12.46 -30.65
C ILE A 568 -22.54 12.47 -30.46
N PHE A 569 -23.06 11.59 -29.61
CA PHE A 569 -24.49 11.54 -29.28
C PHE A 569 -24.96 12.88 -28.69
N LEU A 570 -24.21 13.42 -27.72
CA LEU A 570 -24.50 14.72 -27.11
C LEU A 570 -24.46 15.86 -28.13
N ALA A 571 -23.46 15.88 -29.03
CA ALA A 571 -23.34 16.87 -30.08
C ALA A 571 -24.49 16.81 -31.07
N ILE A 572 -24.99 15.62 -31.42
CA ILE A 572 -26.17 15.45 -32.26
C ILE A 572 -27.40 16.01 -31.53
N LEU A 573 -27.61 15.64 -30.28
CA LEU A 573 -28.76 16.06 -29.48
C LEU A 573 -28.80 17.59 -29.32
N VAL A 574 -27.67 18.18 -28.98
CA VAL A 574 -27.55 19.63 -28.82
C VAL A 574 -27.63 20.38 -30.17
N GLY A 575 -27.10 19.76 -31.22
CA GLY A 575 -27.15 20.30 -32.58
C GLY A 575 -28.55 20.29 -33.22
N ILE A 576 -29.48 19.48 -32.70
CA ILE A 576 -30.87 19.40 -33.20
C ILE A 576 -31.58 20.76 -33.07
N TYR A 577 -31.45 21.45 -31.93
CA TYR A 577 -32.17 22.69 -31.68
C TYR A 577 -31.81 23.80 -32.69
N PRO A 578 -30.53 24.16 -32.90
CA PRO A 578 -30.16 25.11 -33.93
C PRO A 578 -30.50 24.63 -35.34
N SER A 579 -30.40 23.32 -35.61
CA SER A 579 -30.74 22.75 -36.91
C SER A 579 -32.24 22.88 -37.25
N ILE A 580 -33.12 22.72 -36.28
CA ILE A 580 -34.56 22.95 -36.45
C ILE A 580 -34.84 24.44 -36.72
N SER A 581 -34.10 25.33 -36.04
CA SER A 581 -34.21 26.77 -36.29
C SER A 581 -33.79 27.14 -37.75
N ALA A 582 -32.70 26.50 -38.23
CA ALA A 582 -32.29 26.65 -39.64
C ALA A 582 -33.31 26.07 -40.62
N TYR A 583 -33.92 24.92 -40.30
CA TYR A 583 -34.99 24.30 -41.08
C TYR A 583 -36.21 25.23 -41.23
N ARG A 584 -36.58 26.02 -40.22
CA ARG A 584 -37.73 26.92 -40.17
C ARG A 584 -37.41 28.34 -40.76
N THR A 585 -36.19 28.62 -41.18
CA THR A 585 -35.82 29.94 -41.71
C THR A 585 -36.59 30.24 -42.99
N ASP A 586 -37.34 31.39 -43.02
CA ASP A 586 -38.07 31.87 -44.18
C ASP A 586 -37.15 32.55 -45.16
N VAL A 587 -37.06 31.99 -46.39
CA VAL A 587 -36.18 32.48 -47.45
C VAL A 587 -36.58 33.90 -47.90
N ALA A 588 -37.90 34.21 -47.97
CA ALA A 588 -38.38 35.49 -48.41
C ALA A 588 -37.99 36.62 -47.45
N LYS A 589 -38.05 36.36 -46.12
CA LYS A 589 -37.64 37.36 -45.11
C LYS A 589 -36.13 37.52 -44.98
N ALA A 590 -35.34 36.51 -45.40
CA ALA A 590 -33.88 36.53 -45.27
C ALA A 590 -33.19 37.16 -46.51
N LEU A 591 -33.82 37.18 -47.64
CA LEU A 591 -33.33 37.80 -48.88
C LEU A 591 -33.84 39.22 -49.08
N GLY A 592 -34.88 39.65 -48.33
CA GLY A 592 -35.51 40.96 -48.45
C GLY A 592 -35.00 42.03 -47.46
N LYS A 593 -33.92 41.73 -46.75
CA LYS A 593 -33.09 42.65 -45.96
C LYS A 593 -31.71 42.71 -46.58
#